data_64ab1ac5d4b9fa17e6af63ae3e08b477
#
_entry.id   64ab1ac5d4b9fa17e6af63ae3e08b477
#
_cell.length_a   1.000
_cell.length_b   1.000
_cell.length_c   1.000
_cell.angle_alpha   90.00
_cell.angle_beta   90.00
_cell.angle_gamma   90.00
#
_symmetry.space_group_name_H-M   'P 1'
#
loop_
_entity.id
_entity.type
_entity.pdbx_description
1 polymer ?
#
loop_
_entity_poly.entity_id
_entity_poly.type
_entity_poly.pdbx_seq_one_letter_code
_entity_poly.pdbx_strand_id
1 'polypeptide(L)'
;MAILNDSGIEIQKLEGILQELQSIAKKKFADLVDPKDELDVSDSSLLGRILGIVAEPEASNEELLFMLWQSLDPDQAEGIYLDKILNLVGVKRKSETRGYSGLMLHGKMGATVPEKSMVSSNLTGDVFETTTGVTFSNTDTNGVVVKIETIVPNTVYKLGYTSTYGTNTYPTITTRSVEGDTKEMVARRFMETVNSSSTLLEATVDNDDNIKVVFKNQNYIGNFTAQTDGIKLIESFMPVSSISITADAVRQASNTLDVMQTSVVGWIGVTNPFDSIASEPKEDDVAFRTRGRFSRGMKSVSNRVSMYSDLYDLDGVRFVNIKENIYDNPAGGRSSKGISVVVLGGNDQDIAQTIFNNLPLGCATDGVLEEPVYDEAGVTKVKFSRPEVVDVVISISLSADSTFPQNGKVLIQEAIVRHIDSLDVGDSIVWSKLFSPINEVKGQSVNSLLIGKKGEPLTSGNIDLNFNQIPSISFENIDI
;
A
#
# COMPACT_ATOMS: atom_id res chain seq x y z
N MET A 1 -49.24 4.44 12.01
CA MET A 1 -48.39 3.43 12.68
C MET A 1 -47.75 2.50 11.66
N ALA A 2 -46.46 2.24 11.79
CA ALA A 2 -45.77 1.28 10.93
C ALA A 2 -46.50 -0.07 10.89
N ILE A 3 -46.66 -0.63 9.71
CA ILE A 3 -47.35 -1.92 9.50
C ILE A 3 -46.33 -2.89 8.91
N LEU A 4 -46.19 -4.06 9.56
CA LEU A 4 -45.39 -5.15 9.02
C LEU A 4 -46.31 -6.00 8.12
N ASN A 5 -45.95 -6.10 6.84
CA ASN A 5 -46.64 -6.92 5.84
C ASN A 5 -45.66 -7.86 5.13
N ASP A 6 -46.15 -8.70 4.22
CA ASP A 6 -45.33 -9.67 3.49
C ASP A 6 -44.22 -9.03 2.60
N SER A 7 -44.33 -7.74 2.32
CA SER A 7 -43.35 -6.98 1.56
C SER A 7 -42.36 -6.17 2.44
N GLY A 8 -42.54 -6.17 3.77
CA GLY A 8 -41.68 -5.48 4.72
C GLY A 8 -42.37 -4.50 5.63
N ILE A 9 -41.69 -3.49 6.10
CA ILE A 9 -42.24 -2.42 6.93
C ILE A 9 -42.71 -1.27 6.04
N GLU A 10 -43.98 -0.96 6.14
CA GLU A 10 -44.59 0.22 5.56
C GLU A 10 -44.74 1.28 6.64
N ILE A 11 -44.12 2.46 6.43
CA ILE A 11 -44.13 3.58 7.36
C ILE A 11 -45.05 4.68 6.88
N GLN A 12 -45.65 5.42 7.82
CA GLN A 12 -46.39 6.64 7.51
C GLN A 12 -45.45 7.85 7.59
N LYS A 13 -45.55 8.74 6.62
CA LYS A 13 -44.89 10.04 6.67
C LYS A 13 -45.64 10.97 7.60
N LEU A 14 -44.95 12.02 8.08
CA LEU A 14 -45.52 13.05 8.98
C LEU A 14 -46.92 13.52 8.60
N GLU A 15 -47.14 13.77 7.30
CA GLU A 15 -48.44 14.23 6.80
C GLU A 15 -49.54 13.19 7.02
N GLY A 16 -49.26 11.90 6.79
CA GLY A 16 -50.22 10.81 7.01
C GLY A 16 -50.55 10.62 8.49
N ILE A 17 -49.53 10.70 9.36
CA ILE A 17 -49.70 10.64 10.82
C ILE A 17 -50.53 11.82 11.31
N LEU A 18 -50.26 13.02 10.82
CA LEU A 18 -51.00 14.21 11.19
C LEU A 18 -52.48 14.09 10.78
N GLN A 19 -52.76 13.62 9.55
CA GLN A 19 -54.13 13.41 9.08
C GLN A 19 -54.85 12.34 9.92
N GLU A 20 -54.18 11.27 10.31
CA GLU A 20 -54.74 10.25 11.19
C GLU A 20 -55.08 10.82 12.57
N LEU A 21 -54.13 11.56 13.19
CA LEU A 21 -54.35 12.20 14.49
C LEU A 21 -55.46 13.24 14.44
N GLN A 22 -55.54 14.03 13.36
CA GLN A 22 -56.64 14.98 13.13
C GLN A 22 -58.00 14.27 13.01
N SER A 23 -58.06 13.14 12.29
CA SER A 23 -59.25 12.31 12.17
C SER A 23 -59.69 11.74 13.51
N ILE A 24 -58.73 11.21 14.29
CA ILE A 24 -58.97 10.68 15.65
C ILE A 24 -59.47 11.81 16.57
N ALA A 25 -58.84 13.00 16.53
CA ALA A 25 -59.26 14.12 17.33
C ALA A 25 -60.70 14.58 17.01
N LYS A 26 -61.04 14.74 15.73
CA LYS A 26 -62.40 15.05 15.30
C LYS A 26 -63.43 14.04 15.83
N LYS A 27 -63.09 12.74 15.80
CA LYS A 27 -63.97 11.70 16.27
C LYS A 27 -64.08 11.63 17.81
N LYS A 28 -62.98 11.86 18.53
CA LYS A 28 -62.94 11.75 20.00
C LYS A 28 -63.51 12.97 20.70
N PHE A 29 -63.45 14.14 20.09
CA PHE A 29 -63.93 15.39 20.66
C PHE A 29 -65.23 15.86 20.03
N ALA A 30 -65.91 15.03 19.25
CA ALA A 30 -67.17 15.38 18.57
C ALA A 30 -68.28 15.82 19.53
N ASP A 31 -68.32 15.30 20.73
CA ASP A 31 -69.29 15.58 21.80
C ASP A 31 -68.97 16.85 22.59
N LEU A 32 -67.79 17.46 22.41
CA LEU A 32 -67.34 18.67 23.07
C LEU A 32 -67.57 19.92 22.20
N VAL A 33 -68.00 19.77 20.96
CA VAL A 33 -68.21 20.82 19.97
C VAL A 33 -69.75 20.93 19.68
N ASP A 34 -70.26 22.17 19.54
CA ASP A 34 -71.64 22.38 19.17
C ASP A 34 -71.94 21.66 17.84
N PRO A 35 -73.10 20.97 17.69
CA PRO A 35 -73.40 20.22 16.45
C PRO A 35 -73.41 21.07 15.16
N LYS A 36 -73.38 22.39 15.28
CA LYS A 36 -73.32 23.33 14.15
C LYS A 36 -71.91 23.77 13.77
N ASP A 37 -70.90 23.46 14.61
CA ASP A 37 -69.52 23.86 14.44
C ASP A 37 -68.64 22.62 14.13
N GLU A 38 -67.61 22.78 13.33
CA GLU A 38 -66.58 21.75 13.14
C GLU A 38 -65.38 22.06 14.04
N LEU A 39 -64.81 20.99 14.60
CA LEU A 39 -63.56 21.04 15.39
C LEU A 39 -62.44 21.53 14.46
N ASP A 40 -61.88 22.71 14.77
CA ASP A 40 -60.72 23.25 14.03
C ASP A 40 -59.44 22.53 14.45
N VAL A 41 -58.95 21.72 13.52
CA VAL A 41 -57.68 20.97 13.64
C VAL A 41 -56.64 21.49 12.65
N SER A 42 -56.83 22.67 12.09
CA SER A 42 -55.88 23.29 11.17
C SER A 42 -54.56 23.64 11.88
N ASP A 43 -53.49 23.76 11.14
CA ASP A 43 -52.13 24.08 11.66
C ASP A 43 -52.08 25.44 12.37
N SER A 44 -53.06 26.33 12.12
CA SER A 44 -53.18 27.61 12.79
C SER A 44 -53.92 27.53 14.11
N SER A 45 -54.70 26.47 14.36
CA SER A 45 -55.44 26.26 15.61
C SER A 45 -54.52 25.76 16.73
N LEU A 46 -54.92 25.99 18.00
CA LEU A 46 -54.19 25.47 19.16
C LEU A 46 -54.14 23.93 19.15
N LEU A 47 -55.24 23.28 18.81
CA LEU A 47 -55.32 21.82 18.76
C LEU A 47 -54.46 21.27 17.62
N GLY A 48 -54.47 21.89 16.44
CA GLY A 48 -53.65 21.50 15.31
C GLY A 48 -52.15 21.55 15.62
N ARG A 49 -51.72 22.62 16.33
CA ARG A 49 -50.33 22.71 16.80
C ARG A 49 -49.94 21.67 17.81
N ILE A 50 -50.84 21.30 18.73
CA ILE A 50 -50.61 20.21 19.69
C ILE A 50 -50.51 18.87 18.94
N LEU A 51 -51.38 18.64 17.96
CA LEU A 51 -51.29 17.40 17.14
C LEU A 51 -50.01 17.38 16.33
N GLY A 52 -49.50 18.50 15.83
CA GLY A 52 -48.20 18.60 15.16
C GLY A 52 -47.03 18.22 16.09
N ILE A 53 -47.05 18.73 17.33
CA ILE A 53 -46.02 18.41 18.36
C ILE A 53 -45.99 16.89 18.67
N VAL A 54 -47.15 16.22 18.60
CA VAL A 54 -47.26 14.78 18.82
C VAL A 54 -46.86 13.98 17.57
N ALA A 55 -47.21 14.50 16.39
CA ALA A 55 -46.95 13.83 15.11
C ALA A 55 -45.43 13.77 14.75
N GLU A 56 -44.65 14.83 15.09
CA GLU A 56 -43.22 14.89 14.78
C GLU A 56 -42.38 13.77 15.42
N PRO A 57 -42.48 13.51 16.74
CA PRO A 57 -41.72 12.38 17.37
C PRO A 57 -42.19 11.03 16.83
N GLU A 58 -43.48 10.87 16.51
CA GLU A 58 -44.03 9.63 15.99
C GLU A 58 -43.49 9.36 14.57
N ALA A 59 -43.43 10.37 13.71
CA ALA A 59 -42.82 10.26 12.40
C ALA A 59 -41.31 9.91 12.49
N SER A 60 -40.58 10.55 13.41
CA SER A 60 -39.17 10.25 13.66
C SER A 60 -38.98 8.82 14.14
N ASN A 61 -39.87 8.31 14.98
CA ASN A 61 -39.81 6.92 15.46
C ASN A 61 -40.08 5.92 14.32
N GLU A 62 -41.02 6.21 13.43
CA GLU A 62 -41.31 5.37 12.26
C GLU A 62 -40.13 5.34 11.29
N GLU A 63 -39.49 6.47 11.03
CA GLU A 63 -38.24 6.54 10.24
C GLU A 63 -37.11 5.72 10.87
N LEU A 64 -36.94 5.83 12.18
CA LEU A 64 -35.97 5.03 12.94
C LEU A 64 -36.23 3.52 12.82
N LEU A 65 -37.50 3.10 12.93
CA LEU A 65 -37.88 1.70 12.76
C LEU A 65 -37.59 1.20 11.35
N PHE A 66 -37.82 2.01 10.34
CA PHE A 66 -37.54 1.69 8.96
C PHE A 66 -36.02 1.56 8.72
N MET A 67 -35.21 2.51 9.25
CA MET A 67 -33.74 2.43 9.18
C MET A 67 -33.21 1.16 9.88
N LEU A 68 -33.76 0.82 11.05
CA LEU A 68 -33.40 -0.41 11.76
C LEU A 68 -33.76 -1.65 10.95
N TRP A 69 -34.91 -1.66 10.31
CA TRP A 69 -35.33 -2.77 9.45
C TRP A 69 -34.41 -2.90 8.23
N GLN A 70 -34.09 -1.80 7.54
CA GLN A 70 -33.12 -1.79 6.44
C GLN A 70 -31.74 -2.26 6.89
N SER A 71 -31.34 -1.89 8.12
CA SER A 71 -30.05 -2.29 8.67
C SER A 71 -29.92 -3.78 8.96
N LEU A 72 -31.01 -4.54 8.89
CA LEU A 72 -31.00 -6.02 9.02
C LEU A 72 -30.75 -6.71 7.67
N ASP A 73 -30.92 -5.99 6.56
CA ASP A 73 -30.67 -6.52 5.23
C ASP A 73 -29.20 -6.26 4.83
N PRO A 74 -28.39 -7.29 4.61
CA PRO A 74 -26.99 -7.13 4.20
C PRO A 74 -26.81 -6.34 2.90
N ASP A 75 -27.82 -6.30 2.05
CA ASP A 75 -27.77 -5.60 0.77
C ASP A 75 -28.07 -4.09 0.90
N GLN A 76 -28.72 -3.69 2.00
CA GLN A 76 -29.09 -2.29 2.29
C GLN A 76 -28.34 -1.69 3.49
N ALA A 77 -27.85 -2.54 4.40
CA ALA A 77 -27.11 -2.10 5.59
C ALA A 77 -25.82 -1.36 5.23
N GLU A 78 -25.53 -0.30 5.95
CA GLU A 78 -24.34 0.54 5.76
C GLU A 78 -23.53 0.67 7.07
N GLY A 79 -22.23 1.00 6.92
CA GLY A 79 -21.35 1.31 8.03
C GLY A 79 -21.32 0.23 9.09
N ILE A 80 -21.54 0.63 10.36
CA ILE A 80 -21.47 -0.26 11.53
C ILE A 80 -22.52 -1.38 11.52
N TYR A 81 -23.65 -1.17 10.86
CA TYR A 81 -24.70 -2.19 10.76
C TYR A 81 -24.26 -3.31 9.81
N LEU A 82 -23.68 -2.95 8.67
CA LEU A 82 -23.07 -3.91 7.75
C LEU A 82 -21.94 -4.70 8.43
N ASP A 83 -21.09 -4.00 9.21
CA ASP A 83 -20.01 -4.63 9.98
C ASP A 83 -20.56 -5.69 10.95
N LYS A 84 -21.66 -5.37 11.67
CA LYS A 84 -22.30 -6.31 12.62
C LYS A 84 -22.88 -7.53 11.91
N ILE A 85 -23.58 -7.32 10.78
CA ILE A 85 -24.21 -8.42 10.04
C ILE A 85 -23.14 -9.37 9.48
N LEU A 86 -22.11 -8.83 8.83
CA LEU A 86 -21.07 -9.65 8.23
C LEU A 86 -20.19 -10.33 9.29
N ASN A 87 -20.01 -9.70 10.47
CA ASN A 87 -19.33 -10.33 11.59
C ASN A 87 -20.07 -11.56 12.13
N LEU A 88 -21.40 -11.63 12.03
CA LEU A 88 -22.17 -12.84 12.39
C LEU A 88 -21.79 -14.04 11.51
N VAL A 89 -21.35 -13.80 10.29
CA VAL A 89 -20.87 -14.86 9.37
C VAL A 89 -19.34 -14.98 9.37
N GLY A 90 -18.66 -14.30 10.29
CA GLY A 90 -17.21 -14.39 10.50
C GLY A 90 -16.37 -13.49 9.59
N VAL A 91 -16.99 -12.59 8.82
CA VAL A 91 -16.27 -11.67 7.92
C VAL A 91 -16.07 -10.33 8.63
N LYS A 92 -14.83 -9.90 8.74
CA LYS A 92 -14.45 -8.60 9.31
C LYS A 92 -14.00 -7.65 8.22
N ARG A 93 -14.37 -6.37 8.36
CA ARG A 93 -13.90 -5.31 7.45
C ARG A 93 -12.38 -5.17 7.54
N LYS A 94 -11.72 -5.07 6.39
CA LYS A 94 -10.28 -4.76 6.34
C LYS A 94 -10.06 -3.34 6.84
N SER A 95 -9.15 -3.22 7.80
CA SER A 95 -8.75 -1.91 8.33
C SER A 95 -7.86 -1.18 7.34
N GLU A 96 -7.80 0.12 7.46
CA GLU A 96 -6.79 0.92 6.76
C GLU A 96 -5.39 0.45 7.13
N THR A 97 -4.47 0.48 6.17
CA THR A 97 -3.06 0.25 6.38
C THR A 97 -2.28 1.51 6.05
N ARG A 98 -1.21 1.75 6.80
CA ARG A 98 -0.32 2.87 6.53
C ARG A 98 0.70 2.50 5.47
N GLY A 99 1.12 3.50 4.69
CA GLY A 99 2.20 3.34 3.73
C GLY A 99 3.52 3.03 4.44
N TYR A 100 4.39 2.31 3.76
CA TYR A 100 5.69 1.88 4.28
C TYR A 100 6.82 2.36 3.36
N SER A 101 7.91 2.84 3.95
CA SER A 101 9.12 3.17 3.21
C SER A 101 10.38 2.81 4.00
N GLY A 102 11.36 2.25 3.32
CA GLY A 102 12.72 2.18 3.83
C GLY A 102 13.42 3.53 3.64
N LEU A 103 13.93 4.10 4.71
CA LEU A 103 14.71 5.34 4.68
C LEU A 103 16.20 5.04 4.90
N MET A 104 17.04 5.84 4.27
CA MET A 104 18.47 5.91 4.53
C MET A 104 18.76 7.23 5.22
N LEU A 105 19.06 7.18 6.51
CA LEU A 105 19.43 8.36 7.30
C LEU A 105 20.92 8.61 7.18
N HIS A 106 21.32 9.86 7.00
CA HIS A 106 22.69 10.33 6.97
C HIS A 106 22.96 11.22 8.17
N GLY A 107 23.99 10.92 8.94
CA GLY A 107 24.31 11.72 10.12
C GLY A 107 25.70 11.49 10.69
N LYS A 108 26.07 12.36 11.64
CA LYS A 108 27.37 12.33 12.33
C LYS A 108 27.45 11.12 13.27
N MET A 109 28.61 10.48 13.30
CA MET A 109 28.90 9.39 14.21
C MET A 109 28.53 9.73 15.66
N GLY A 110 27.80 8.83 16.32
CA GLY A 110 27.35 8.96 17.70
C GLY A 110 26.09 9.81 17.90
N ALA A 111 25.57 10.50 16.89
CA ALA A 111 24.28 11.15 16.97
C ALA A 111 23.15 10.12 16.92
N THR A 112 22.03 10.41 17.58
CA THR A 112 20.88 9.51 17.66
C THR A 112 19.63 10.21 17.15
N VAL A 113 18.97 9.62 16.18
CA VAL A 113 17.63 10.01 15.69
C VAL A 113 16.62 9.17 16.48
N PRO A 114 15.71 9.79 17.25
CA PRO A 114 14.72 9.07 18.03
C PRO A 114 13.67 8.40 17.12
N GLU A 115 13.01 7.39 17.65
CA GLU A 115 11.78 6.83 17.09
C GLU A 115 10.74 7.93 16.85
N LYS A 116 9.89 7.77 15.85
CA LYS A 116 8.86 8.74 15.42
C LYS A 116 9.42 10.08 14.92
N SER A 117 10.65 10.09 14.47
CA SER A 117 11.18 11.24 13.74
C SER A 117 10.52 11.34 12.37
N MET A 118 10.09 12.54 12.02
CA MET A 118 9.26 12.79 10.85
C MET A 118 10.10 13.24 9.65
N VAL A 119 9.76 12.67 8.50
CA VAL A 119 10.32 12.98 7.19
C VAL A 119 9.16 13.18 6.21
N SER A 120 9.26 14.15 5.31
CA SER A 120 8.23 14.36 4.30
C SER A 120 8.78 14.29 2.88
N SER A 121 7.87 14.01 1.96
CA SER A 121 8.12 14.12 0.54
C SER A 121 8.19 15.59 0.12
N ASN A 122 9.20 15.95 -0.67
CA ASN A 122 9.30 17.25 -1.28
C ASN A 122 8.28 17.47 -2.42
N LEU A 123 7.65 16.40 -2.91
CA LEU A 123 6.71 16.42 -4.03
C LEU A 123 5.25 16.43 -3.57
N THR A 124 4.86 15.44 -2.75
CA THR A 124 3.47 15.26 -2.31
C THR A 124 3.18 15.92 -0.97
N GLY A 125 4.21 16.15 -0.15
CA GLY A 125 4.05 16.62 1.22
C GLY A 125 3.67 15.52 2.20
N ASP A 126 3.50 14.26 1.77
CA ASP A 126 3.22 13.13 2.63
C ASP A 126 4.31 12.96 3.68
N VAL A 127 3.89 12.71 4.91
CA VAL A 127 4.78 12.61 6.08
C VAL A 127 4.89 11.17 6.53
N PHE A 128 6.12 10.72 6.72
CA PHE A 128 6.48 9.41 7.26
C PHE A 128 7.19 9.58 8.60
N GLU A 129 6.93 8.67 9.52
CA GLU A 129 7.63 8.60 10.81
C GLU A 129 8.51 7.35 10.90
N THR A 130 9.69 7.48 11.51
CA THR A 130 10.59 6.33 11.74
C THR A 130 9.98 5.38 12.76
N THR A 131 10.03 4.08 12.50
CA THR A 131 9.48 3.04 13.38
C THR A 131 10.40 2.69 14.54
N THR A 132 11.69 3.01 14.43
CA THR A 132 12.71 2.74 15.46
C THR A 132 13.68 3.90 15.55
N GLY A 133 14.27 4.09 16.72
CA GLY A 133 15.39 5.02 16.90
C GLY A 133 16.67 4.45 16.29
N VAL A 134 17.51 5.32 15.74
CA VAL A 134 18.77 4.97 15.07
C VAL A 134 19.91 5.80 15.62
N THR A 135 21.01 5.13 16.00
CA THR A 135 22.28 5.79 16.35
C THR A 135 23.28 5.60 15.24
N PHE A 136 23.84 6.68 14.73
CA PHE A 136 24.83 6.64 13.66
C PHE A 136 26.12 5.98 14.15
N SER A 137 26.46 4.85 13.54
CA SER A 137 27.60 4.03 13.92
C SER A 137 28.32 3.53 12.67
N ASN A 138 29.47 2.93 12.87
CA ASN A 138 30.24 2.23 11.83
C ASN A 138 29.85 0.76 11.66
N THR A 139 28.82 0.31 12.37
CA THR A 139 28.27 -1.05 12.31
C THR A 139 26.86 -1.02 11.75
N ASP A 140 26.48 -2.06 11.02
CA ASP A 140 25.17 -2.24 10.41
C ASP A 140 24.73 -1.02 9.56
N THR A 141 25.71 -0.41 8.87
CA THR A 141 25.52 0.79 8.05
C THR A 141 25.67 0.48 6.57
N ASN A 142 24.95 1.20 5.72
CA ASN A 142 25.12 1.11 4.26
C ASN A 142 26.40 1.77 3.78
N GLY A 143 26.95 2.71 4.56
CA GLY A 143 28.19 3.39 4.21
C GLY A 143 28.65 4.36 5.26
N VAL A 144 29.82 4.94 5.03
CA VAL A 144 30.49 5.88 5.93
C VAL A 144 31.13 7.03 5.15
N VAL A 145 31.35 8.14 5.85
CA VAL A 145 32.19 9.22 5.37
C VAL A 145 33.52 9.17 6.12
N VAL A 146 34.60 9.05 5.35
CA VAL A 146 35.97 8.98 5.82
C VAL A 146 36.63 10.34 5.65
N LYS A 147 37.18 10.86 6.73
CA LYS A 147 37.97 12.10 6.73
C LYS A 147 39.44 11.79 6.89
N ILE A 148 40.28 12.42 6.08
CA ILE A 148 41.75 12.41 6.24
C ILE A 148 42.11 13.54 7.21
N GLU A 149 42.50 13.20 8.43
CA GLU A 149 42.90 14.19 9.45
C GLU A 149 44.31 14.68 9.22
N THR A 150 45.25 13.75 9.04
CA THR A 150 46.67 14.04 8.86
C THR A 150 47.27 13.24 7.71
N ILE A 151 48.16 13.86 6.95
CA ILE A 151 48.95 13.15 5.94
C ILE A 151 50.39 12.97 6.47
N VAL A 152 50.78 11.70 6.52
CA VAL A 152 52.15 11.29 6.80
C VAL A 152 52.71 10.72 5.50
N PRO A 153 53.83 11.25 4.99
CA PRO A 153 54.46 10.73 3.76
C PRO A 153 54.73 9.23 3.83
N ASN A 154 54.53 8.55 2.71
CA ASN A 154 54.79 7.11 2.56
C ASN A 154 53.91 6.22 3.48
N THR A 155 52.82 6.73 4.02
CA THR A 155 51.91 5.95 4.91
C THR A 155 50.83 5.27 4.09
N VAL A 156 50.45 4.04 4.51
CA VAL A 156 49.36 3.27 3.90
C VAL A 156 48.08 3.48 4.74
N TYR A 157 47.13 4.15 4.20
CA TYR A 157 45.78 4.29 4.80
C TYR A 157 44.92 3.09 4.47
N LYS A 158 44.26 2.53 5.48
CA LYS A 158 43.52 1.27 5.39
C LYS A 158 42.08 1.45 5.90
N LEU A 159 41.10 1.09 5.06
CA LEU A 159 39.72 0.95 5.44
C LEU A 159 39.31 -0.53 5.32
N GLY A 160 39.02 -1.16 6.44
CA GLY A 160 38.40 -2.48 6.48
C GLY A 160 36.89 -2.38 6.37
N TYR A 161 36.26 -3.33 5.69
CA TYR A 161 34.81 -3.47 5.70
C TYR A 161 34.40 -4.94 5.68
N THR A 162 33.19 -5.19 6.23
CA THR A 162 32.53 -6.49 6.17
C THR A 162 31.09 -6.27 5.77
N SER A 163 30.48 -7.23 5.09
CA SER A 163 29.06 -7.20 4.78
C SER A 163 28.32 -8.25 5.61
N THR A 164 27.15 -7.93 6.12
CA THR A 164 26.29 -8.88 6.82
C THR A 164 25.63 -9.88 5.87
N TYR A 165 25.58 -9.58 4.58
CA TYR A 165 25.14 -10.51 3.55
C TYR A 165 26.31 -11.34 3.03
N GLY A 166 26.58 -12.45 3.72
CA GLY A 166 27.65 -13.40 3.41
C GLY A 166 28.77 -13.40 4.44
N THR A 167 29.35 -14.57 4.67
CA THR A 167 30.45 -14.81 5.66
C THR A 167 31.81 -14.36 5.11
N ASN A 168 31.88 -13.66 4.02
CA ASN A 168 33.11 -13.30 3.35
C ASN A 168 33.72 -12.04 3.97
N THR A 169 34.94 -12.20 4.53
CA THR A 169 35.80 -11.09 4.88
C THR A 169 36.28 -10.44 3.58
N TYR A 170 35.88 -9.22 3.30
CA TYR A 170 36.30 -8.51 2.11
C TYR A 170 37.71 -7.90 2.30
N PRO A 171 38.50 -7.77 1.23
CA PRO A 171 39.83 -7.23 1.33
C PRO A 171 39.80 -5.80 1.84
N THR A 172 40.79 -5.47 2.69
CA THR A 172 40.99 -4.10 3.16
C THR A 172 41.38 -3.19 1.99
N ILE A 173 40.69 -2.06 1.84
CA ILE A 173 41.04 -1.03 0.86
C ILE A 173 42.26 -0.29 1.38
N THR A 174 43.28 -0.19 0.54
CA THR A 174 44.57 0.44 0.92
C THR A 174 44.97 1.48 -0.08
N THR A 175 45.32 2.67 0.40
CA THR A 175 45.86 3.75 -0.41
C THR A 175 47.14 4.30 0.22
N ARG A 176 48.16 4.56 -0.57
CA ARG A 176 49.46 5.04 -0.08
C ARG A 176 49.61 6.52 -0.39
N SER A 177 50.04 7.28 0.61
CA SER A 177 50.48 8.69 0.41
C SER A 177 51.90 8.73 -0.11
N VAL A 178 52.20 9.78 -0.87
CA VAL A 178 53.55 10.08 -1.37
C VAL A 178 53.99 11.42 -0.79
N GLU A 179 55.29 11.68 -0.79
CA GLU A 179 55.81 12.96 -0.36
C GLU A 179 55.28 14.12 -1.24
N GLY A 180 54.74 15.15 -0.60
CA GLY A 180 54.11 16.30 -1.30
C GLY A 180 52.62 16.14 -1.59
N ASP A 181 51.97 15.02 -1.23
CA ASP A 181 50.52 14.84 -1.39
C ASP A 181 49.71 15.84 -0.54
N THR A 182 48.68 16.40 -1.13
CA THR A 182 47.59 17.11 -0.41
C THR A 182 46.48 16.15 0.03
N LYS A 183 45.61 16.61 0.94
CA LYS A 183 44.41 15.81 1.37
C LYS A 183 43.54 15.43 0.18
N GLU A 184 43.31 16.39 -0.72
CA GLU A 184 42.57 16.18 -1.96
C GLU A 184 43.20 15.07 -2.81
N MET A 185 44.53 15.08 -3.01
CA MET A 185 45.21 14.06 -3.83
C MET A 185 45.09 12.67 -3.23
N VAL A 186 45.21 12.54 -1.91
CA VAL A 186 45.07 11.26 -1.22
C VAL A 186 43.59 10.80 -1.23
N ALA A 187 42.63 11.72 -1.04
CA ALA A 187 41.19 11.40 -1.08
C ALA A 187 40.78 10.91 -2.48
N ARG A 188 41.21 11.56 -3.54
CA ARG A 188 40.94 11.15 -4.94
C ARG A 188 41.54 9.77 -5.23
N ARG A 189 42.78 9.53 -4.84
CA ARG A 189 43.44 8.22 -5.00
C ARG A 189 42.76 7.14 -4.22
N PHE A 190 42.25 7.44 -3.01
CA PHE A 190 41.49 6.52 -2.21
C PHE A 190 40.15 6.18 -2.91
N MET A 191 39.43 7.17 -3.40
CA MET A 191 38.20 7.00 -4.18
C MET A 191 38.44 6.11 -5.41
N GLU A 192 39.48 6.37 -6.20
CA GLU A 192 39.85 5.58 -7.38
C GLU A 192 40.18 4.14 -6.99
N THR A 193 40.87 3.93 -5.86
CA THR A 193 41.17 2.59 -5.35
C THR A 193 39.90 1.84 -4.95
N VAL A 194 38.94 2.47 -4.25
CA VAL A 194 37.65 1.87 -3.92
C VAL A 194 36.92 1.45 -5.19
N ASN A 195 36.77 2.37 -6.13
CA ASN A 195 35.99 2.16 -7.36
C ASN A 195 36.62 1.14 -8.31
N SER A 196 37.96 0.97 -8.28
CA SER A 196 38.66 -0.02 -9.11
C SER A 196 38.80 -1.40 -8.46
N SER A 197 38.94 -1.47 -7.13
CA SER A 197 39.22 -2.71 -6.41
C SER A 197 37.98 -3.42 -5.86
N SER A 198 36.88 -2.68 -5.67
CA SER A 198 35.65 -3.24 -5.10
C SER A 198 34.49 -3.27 -6.10
N THR A 199 33.88 -4.44 -6.25
CA THR A 199 32.63 -4.60 -7.01
C THR A 199 31.41 -4.20 -6.19
N LEU A 200 31.52 -4.15 -4.87
CA LEU A 200 30.42 -3.93 -3.92
C LEU A 200 30.30 -2.50 -3.45
N LEU A 201 31.41 -1.77 -3.41
CA LEU A 201 31.48 -0.40 -2.90
C LEU A 201 31.60 0.62 -4.03
N GLU A 202 31.11 1.80 -3.75
CA GLU A 202 31.29 3.00 -4.53
C GLU A 202 31.81 4.12 -3.62
N ALA A 203 32.73 4.95 -4.13
CA ALA A 203 33.23 6.08 -3.40
C ALA A 203 33.14 7.38 -4.22
N THR A 204 32.85 8.46 -3.53
CA THR A 204 32.85 9.83 -4.06
C THR A 204 33.58 10.75 -3.09
N VAL A 205 34.15 11.84 -3.58
CA VAL A 205 34.82 12.86 -2.74
C VAL A 205 33.98 14.12 -2.76
N ASP A 206 33.75 14.69 -1.57
CA ASP A 206 33.00 15.96 -1.42
C ASP A 206 33.95 17.17 -1.55
N ASN A 207 33.40 18.40 -1.41
CA ASN A 207 34.13 19.64 -1.51
C ASN A 207 35.11 19.91 -0.34
N ASP A 208 34.96 19.14 0.77
CA ASP A 208 35.80 19.23 1.97
C ASP A 208 36.86 18.11 2.03
N ASP A 209 37.11 17.45 0.90
CA ASP A 209 38.01 16.30 0.75
C ASP A 209 37.65 15.08 1.60
N ASN A 210 36.40 14.98 2.06
CA ASN A 210 35.91 13.77 2.72
C ASN A 210 35.48 12.75 1.67
N ILE A 211 35.69 11.48 1.99
CA ILE A 211 35.44 10.37 1.09
C ILE A 211 34.18 9.65 1.56
N LYS A 212 33.09 9.79 0.81
CA LYS A 212 31.86 9.01 1.02
C LYS A 212 32.08 7.64 0.39
N VAL A 213 31.98 6.58 1.19
CA VAL A 213 32.09 5.16 0.77
C VAL A 213 30.80 4.45 1.12
N VAL A 214 30.07 3.94 0.14
CA VAL A 214 28.78 3.29 0.32
C VAL A 214 28.71 1.97 -0.45
N PHE A 215 27.83 1.05 -0.02
CA PHE A 215 27.51 -0.12 -0.84
C PHE A 215 26.69 0.33 -2.07
N LYS A 216 27.06 -0.19 -3.25
CA LYS A 216 26.31 0.04 -4.50
C LYS A 216 24.86 -0.44 -4.40
N ASN A 217 24.65 -1.56 -3.71
CA ASN A 217 23.32 -2.05 -3.42
C ASN A 217 22.84 -1.44 -2.09
N GLN A 218 21.80 -0.64 -2.16
CA GLN A 218 21.23 0.09 -1.02
C GLN A 218 20.65 -0.83 0.08
N ASN A 219 20.38 -2.10 -0.23
CA ASN A 219 19.96 -3.10 0.76
C ASN A 219 21.14 -3.72 1.55
N TYR A 220 22.37 -3.45 1.14
CA TYR A 220 23.54 -4.00 1.83
C TYR A 220 23.90 -3.14 3.03
N ILE A 221 24.15 -3.78 4.15
CA ILE A 221 24.70 -3.18 5.35
C ILE A 221 25.96 -3.93 5.76
N GLY A 222 26.82 -3.25 6.47
CA GLY A 222 28.07 -3.84 6.94
C GLY A 222 28.76 -2.99 7.98
N ASN A 223 29.94 -3.43 8.37
CA ASN A 223 30.78 -2.75 9.35
C ASN A 223 31.99 -2.16 8.65
N PHE A 224 32.30 -0.90 8.96
CA PHE A 224 33.47 -0.21 8.45
C PHE A 224 34.43 0.11 9.59
N THR A 225 35.75 -0.05 9.34
CA THR A 225 36.76 0.18 10.37
C THR A 225 37.94 0.94 9.76
N ALA A 226 38.25 2.10 10.31
CA ALA A 226 39.49 2.81 10.04
C ALA A 226 40.66 2.05 10.74
N GLN A 227 41.57 1.48 9.97
CA GLN A 227 42.66 0.61 10.48
C GLN A 227 44.00 1.31 10.54
N THR A 228 44.06 2.60 10.21
CA THR A 228 45.32 3.37 10.20
C THR A 228 45.05 4.73 10.85
N ASP A 229 46.01 5.19 11.65
CA ASP A 229 46.01 6.54 12.19
C ASP A 229 46.03 7.59 11.05
N GLY A 230 45.33 8.70 11.22
CA GLY A 230 45.24 9.75 10.23
C GLY A 230 44.02 9.73 9.34
N ILE A 231 43.18 8.67 9.45
CA ILE A 231 41.81 8.64 8.89
C ILE A 231 40.79 8.42 9.98
N LYS A 232 39.63 9.04 9.87
CA LYS A 232 38.54 8.95 10.83
C LYS A 232 37.21 8.79 10.11
N LEU A 233 36.34 7.96 10.66
CA LEU A 233 34.94 7.88 10.23
C LEU A 233 34.17 9.00 10.94
N ILE A 234 33.55 9.89 10.18
CA ILE A 234 32.87 11.06 10.72
C ILE A 234 31.35 10.98 10.62
N GLU A 235 30.84 10.30 9.62
CA GLU A 235 29.41 10.16 9.34
C GLU A 235 29.08 8.74 8.87
N SER A 236 27.81 8.35 8.99
CA SER A 236 27.32 7.07 8.48
C SER A 236 25.93 7.18 7.84
N PHE A 237 25.60 6.13 7.06
CA PHE A 237 24.32 5.99 6.34
C PHE A 237 23.55 4.80 6.92
N MET A 238 22.58 5.07 7.79
CA MET A 238 21.86 4.05 8.53
C MET A 238 20.48 3.79 7.94
N PRO A 239 20.16 2.55 7.57
CA PRO A 239 18.81 2.20 7.11
C PRO A 239 17.83 2.17 8.29
N VAL A 240 16.62 2.65 8.06
CA VAL A 240 15.52 2.59 9.02
C VAL A 240 14.19 2.40 8.28
N SER A 241 13.28 1.69 8.90
CA SER A 241 11.92 1.57 8.42
C SER A 241 11.08 2.77 8.83
N SER A 242 10.16 3.17 7.98
CA SER A 242 9.20 4.24 8.28
C SER A 242 7.80 3.89 7.80
N ILE A 243 6.82 4.48 8.46
CA ILE A 243 5.40 4.35 8.12
C ILE A 243 4.81 5.73 7.90
N SER A 244 3.83 5.84 7.01
CA SER A 244 3.10 7.09 6.81
C SER A 244 2.31 7.48 8.05
N ILE A 245 2.15 8.77 8.32
CA ILE A 245 1.33 9.24 9.44
C ILE A 245 -0.15 9.05 9.12
N THR A 246 -0.53 9.22 7.87
CA THR A 246 -1.91 9.10 7.40
C THR A 246 -2.11 7.81 6.59
N ALA A 247 -3.35 7.36 6.48
CA ALA A 247 -3.73 6.16 5.74
C ALA A 247 -4.11 6.46 4.27
N ASP A 248 -3.82 7.67 3.80
CA ASP A 248 -4.05 8.14 2.43
C ASP A 248 -2.77 8.49 1.68
N ALA A 249 -1.60 8.21 2.29
CA ALA A 249 -0.30 8.48 1.68
C ALA A 249 -0.15 7.69 0.38
N VAL A 250 0.19 8.40 -0.69
CA VAL A 250 0.45 7.78 -2.00
C VAL A 250 1.84 7.16 -2.06
N ARG A 251 2.05 6.29 -3.05
CA ARG A 251 3.37 5.72 -3.32
C ARG A 251 4.37 6.82 -3.65
N GLN A 252 5.48 6.88 -2.93
CA GLN A 252 6.55 7.84 -3.14
C GLN A 252 7.64 7.22 -4.01
N ALA A 253 8.13 7.98 -5.00
CA ALA A 253 9.27 7.58 -5.79
C ALA A 253 10.56 7.50 -4.96
N SER A 254 11.55 6.76 -5.44
CA SER A 254 12.88 6.78 -4.84
C SER A 254 13.46 8.19 -4.79
N ASN A 255 14.17 8.52 -3.71
CA ASN A 255 14.81 9.82 -3.46
C ASN A 255 13.86 11.03 -3.37
N THR A 256 12.60 10.83 -3.02
CA THR A 256 11.62 11.92 -2.82
C THR A 256 11.29 12.22 -1.35
N LEU A 257 11.55 11.29 -0.44
CA LEU A 257 11.42 11.49 0.99
C LEU A 257 12.74 12.08 1.54
N ASP A 258 12.95 13.36 1.31
CA ASP A 258 14.24 14.05 1.55
C ASP A 258 14.15 15.26 2.49
N VAL A 259 12.94 15.61 2.95
CA VAL A 259 12.72 16.74 3.84
C VAL A 259 12.60 16.28 5.29
N MET A 260 13.56 16.66 6.12
CA MET A 260 13.53 16.40 7.57
C MET A 260 12.56 17.36 8.27
N GLN A 261 11.48 16.85 8.83
CA GLN A 261 10.52 17.62 9.62
C GLN A 261 10.92 17.71 11.10
N THR A 262 11.63 16.68 11.58
CA THR A 262 12.16 16.67 12.96
C THR A 262 13.62 17.12 12.93
N SER A 263 13.93 18.17 13.74
CA SER A 263 15.32 18.66 13.85
C SER A 263 16.05 17.89 14.95
N VAL A 264 17.12 17.20 14.59
CA VAL A 264 17.99 16.45 15.52
C VAL A 264 19.44 16.85 15.30
N VAL A 265 20.16 17.12 16.38
CA VAL A 265 21.57 17.50 16.30
C VAL A 265 22.40 16.34 15.76
N GLY A 266 23.11 16.58 14.67
CA GLY A 266 23.95 15.57 14.01
C GLY A 266 23.24 14.73 12.95
N TRP A 267 21.92 14.87 12.77
CA TRP A 267 21.21 14.33 11.62
C TRP A 267 21.40 15.32 10.45
N ILE A 268 21.94 14.85 9.34
CA ILE A 268 22.38 15.70 8.21
C ILE A 268 21.39 15.60 7.05
N GLY A 269 20.87 14.41 6.78
CA GLY A 269 19.98 14.19 5.64
C GLY A 269 19.26 12.85 5.72
N VAL A 270 18.30 12.69 4.83
CA VAL A 270 17.49 11.49 4.68
C VAL A 270 17.13 11.31 3.23
N THR A 271 16.94 10.07 2.82
CA THR A 271 16.35 9.73 1.52
C THR A 271 15.70 8.35 1.58
N ASN A 272 14.75 8.08 0.70
CA ASN A 272 14.25 6.72 0.46
C ASN A 272 14.95 6.15 -0.78
N PRO A 273 15.80 5.14 -0.65
CA PRO A 273 16.52 4.57 -1.79
C PRO A 273 15.61 3.81 -2.77
N PHE A 274 14.42 3.38 -2.32
CA PHE A 274 13.44 2.65 -3.11
C PHE A 274 12.07 3.33 -3.05
N ASP A 275 11.22 3.01 -4.04
CA ASP A 275 9.83 3.44 -4.02
C ASP A 275 9.13 2.95 -2.74
N SER A 276 8.29 3.80 -2.16
CA SER A 276 7.49 3.42 -1.00
C SER A 276 6.30 2.55 -1.40
N ILE A 277 5.71 1.87 -0.42
CA ILE A 277 4.42 1.20 -0.56
C ILE A 277 3.35 2.20 -0.13
N ALA A 278 2.31 2.37 -0.96
CA ALA A 278 1.19 3.25 -0.65
C ALA A 278 0.37 2.76 0.55
N SER A 279 -0.34 3.68 1.18
CA SER A 279 -1.38 3.35 2.16
C SER A 279 -2.57 2.67 1.47
N GLU A 280 -3.28 1.84 2.21
CA GLU A 280 -4.57 1.32 1.75
C GLU A 280 -5.68 1.91 2.62
N PRO A 281 -6.71 2.52 2.02
CA PRO A 281 -7.83 3.03 2.79
C PRO A 281 -8.62 1.88 3.42
N LYS A 282 -9.39 2.21 4.46
CA LYS A 282 -10.37 1.28 5.04
C LYS A 282 -11.31 0.77 3.94
N GLU A 283 -11.56 -0.53 3.93
CA GLU A 283 -12.48 -1.16 2.98
C GLU A 283 -13.87 -0.48 3.00
N ASP A 284 -14.35 -0.05 1.84
CA ASP A 284 -15.65 0.59 1.71
C ASP A 284 -16.80 -0.42 1.83
N ASP A 285 -18.04 0.08 1.97
CA ASP A 285 -19.22 -0.77 2.13
C ASP A 285 -19.51 -1.64 0.90
N VAL A 286 -19.15 -1.17 -0.29
CA VAL A 286 -19.39 -1.89 -1.56
C VAL A 286 -18.46 -3.10 -1.67
N ALA A 287 -17.16 -2.88 -1.46
CA ALA A 287 -16.15 -3.92 -1.46
C ALA A 287 -16.41 -4.94 -0.34
N PHE A 288 -16.70 -4.43 0.87
CA PHE A 288 -16.99 -5.28 2.03
C PHE A 288 -18.26 -6.13 1.85
N ARG A 289 -19.34 -5.55 1.29
CA ARG A 289 -20.56 -6.27 0.95
C ARG A 289 -20.32 -7.34 -0.11
N THR A 290 -19.53 -7.01 -1.13
CA THR A 290 -19.16 -7.95 -2.19
C THR A 290 -18.38 -9.13 -1.62
N ARG A 291 -17.36 -8.89 -0.80
CA ARG A 291 -16.60 -9.92 -0.10
C ARG A 291 -17.48 -10.75 0.84
N GLY A 292 -18.39 -10.09 1.58
CA GLY A 292 -19.36 -10.75 2.45
C GLY A 292 -20.37 -11.64 1.71
N ARG A 293 -20.74 -11.31 0.47
CA ARG A 293 -21.59 -12.17 -0.38
C ARG A 293 -20.87 -13.47 -0.76
N PHE A 294 -19.58 -13.38 -1.10
CA PHE A 294 -18.76 -14.56 -1.39
C PHE A 294 -18.57 -15.43 -0.13
N SER A 295 -18.32 -14.81 1.03
CA SER A 295 -18.16 -15.52 2.30
C SER A 295 -19.44 -16.21 2.78
N ARG A 296 -20.61 -15.60 2.56
CA ARG A 296 -21.92 -16.23 2.87
C ARG A 296 -22.21 -17.46 1.99
N GLY A 297 -21.56 -17.56 0.85
CA GLY A 297 -21.70 -18.65 -0.11
C GLY A 297 -21.13 -19.98 0.37
N MET A 298 -21.03 -20.21 1.65
CA MET A 298 -20.77 -21.51 2.29
C MET A 298 -19.34 -21.70 2.84
N LYS A 299 -19.27 -21.97 4.12
CA LYS A 299 -18.30 -22.89 4.72
C LYS A 299 -18.62 -24.34 4.25
N SER A 300 -18.55 -24.57 2.97
CA SER A 300 -18.60 -25.88 2.35
C SER A 300 -17.17 -26.29 2.05
N VAL A 301 -16.67 -27.25 2.74
CA VAL A 301 -15.35 -27.84 2.48
C VAL A 301 -15.32 -28.36 1.04
N SER A 302 -14.22 -28.15 0.33
CA SER A 302 -13.98 -28.69 -1.02
C SER A 302 -14.75 -28.00 -2.18
N ASN A 303 -15.11 -26.74 -2.03
CA ASN A 303 -15.70 -25.95 -3.10
C ASN A 303 -14.76 -24.78 -3.50
N ARG A 304 -14.66 -24.48 -4.80
CA ARG A 304 -13.86 -23.37 -5.30
C ARG A 304 -14.25 -22.03 -4.66
N VAL A 305 -15.53 -21.81 -4.42
CA VAL A 305 -16.04 -20.57 -3.79
C VAL A 305 -15.59 -20.47 -2.34
N SER A 306 -15.61 -21.58 -1.59
CA SER A 306 -15.12 -21.62 -0.21
C SER A 306 -13.62 -21.34 -0.13
N MET A 307 -12.82 -22.04 -0.96
CA MET A 307 -11.37 -21.81 -1.01
C MET A 307 -11.04 -20.36 -1.37
N TYR A 308 -11.79 -19.77 -2.31
CA TYR A 308 -11.64 -18.37 -2.70
C TYR A 308 -11.93 -17.43 -1.53
N SER A 309 -13.03 -17.66 -0.81
CA SER A 309 -13.42 -16.87 0.36
C SER A 309 -12.40 -16.95 1.48
N ASP A 310 -12.00 -18.18 1.85
CA ASP A 310 -11.10 -18.41 2.97
C ASP A 310 -9.70 -17.85 2.70
N LEU A 311 -9.26 -17.86 1.44
CA LEU A 311 -7.99 -17.23 1.04
C LEU A 311 -8.08 -15.70 1.08
N TYR A 312 -9.22 -15.12 0.65
CA TYR A 312 -9.42 -13.67 0.72
C TYR A 312 -9.55 -13.13 2.15
N ASP A 313 -9.99 -13.97 3.09
CA ASP A 313 -10.14 -13.60 4.50
C ASP A 313 -8.79 -13.59 5.26
N LEU A 314 -7.73 -14.12 4.67
CA LEU A 314 -6.39 -14.06 5.26
C LEU A 314 -5.85 -12.62 5.29
N ASP A 315 -5.16 -12.29 6.37
CA ASP A 315 -4.54 -10.97 6.53
C ASP A 315 -3.49 -10.72 5.43
N GLY A 316 -3.58 -9.54 4.80
CA GLY A 316 -2.65 -9.11 3.75
C GLY A 316 -2.89 -9.73 2.37
N VAL A 317 -3.87 -10.60 2.20
CA VAL A 317 -4.25 -11.11 0.88
C VAL A 317 -5.08 -10.06 0.15
N ARG A 318 -4.64 -9.70 -1.06
CA ARG A 318 -5.25 -8.69 -1.92
C ARG A 318 -5.99 -9.29 -3.11
N PHE A 319 -5.44 -10.37 -3.65
CA PHE A 319 -5.97 -11.02 -4.83
C PHE A 319 -5.79 -12.54 -4.77
N VAL A 320 -6.79 -13.26 -5.26
CA VAL A 320 -6.78 -14.72 -5.39
C VAL A 320 -7.32 -15.11 -6.76
N ASN A 321 -6.63 -16.00 -7.45
CA ASN A 321 -7.15 -16.61 -8.67
C ASN A 321 -6.98 -18.14 -8.59
N ILE A 322 -8.05 -18.88 -8.87
CA ILE A 322 -8.08 -20.34 -8.79
C ILE A 322 -8.51 -20.89 -10.12
N LYS A 323 -7.64 -21.69 -10.74
CA LYS A 323 -7.93 -22.46 -11.95
C LYS A 323 -7.77 -23.93 -11.71
N GLU A 324 -8.68 -24.71 -12.21
CA GLU A 324 -8.73 -26.17 -12.10
C GLU A 324 -8.54 -26.85 -13.45
N ASN A 325 -7.94 -28.04 -13.45
CA ASN A 325 -7.93 -28.97 -14.55
C ASN A 325 -8.80 -30.18 -14.18
N ILE A 326 -10.01 -30.23 -14.73
CA ILE A 326 -10.98 -31.29 -14.46
C ILE A 326 -10.73 -32.56 -15.29
N TYR A 327 -9.80 -32.52 -16.23
CA TYR A 327 -9.51 -33.64 -17.14
C TYR A 327 -8.47 -34.59 -16.56
N ASP A 328 -8.50 -35.83 -17.05
CA ASP A 328 -7.57 -36.89 -16.64
C ASP A 328 -6.16 -36.71 -17.20
N ASN A 329 -5.97 -35.82 -18.14
CA ASN A 329 -4.68 -35.49 -18.72
C ASN A 329 -4.18 -34.11 -18.28
N PRO A 330 -2.87 -33.92 -18.10
CA PRO A 330 -2.29 -32.59 -17.86
C PRO A 330 -2.67 -31.63 -18.97
N ALA A 331 -3.12 -30.44 -18.61
CA ALA A 331 -3.50 -29.41 -19.58
C ALA A 331 -3.19 -27.99 -19.05
N GLY A 332 -2.68 -27.13 -19.90
CA GLY A 332 -2.40 -25.74 -19.58
C GLY A 332 -1.43 -25.54 -18.42
N GLY A 333 -0.41 -26.41 -18.29
CA GLY A 333 0.59 -26.36 -17.22
C GLY A 333 0.09 -26.88 -15.87
N ARG A 334 -1.10 -27.49 -15.80
CA ARG A 334 -1.70 -28.08 -14.60
C ARG A 334 -1.71 -29.60 -14.68
N SER A 335 -1.48 -30.24 -13.53
CA SER A 335 -1.58 -31.67 -13.38
C SER A 335 -2.98 -32.19 -13.70
N SER A 336 -3.08 -33.50 -13.98
CA SER A 336 -4.38 -34.19 -14.04
C SER A 336 -5.13 -34.02 -12.73
N LYS A 337 -6.41 -33.62 -12.80
CA LYS A 337 -7.24 -33.31 -11.61
C LYS A 337 -6.58 -32.30 -10.64
N GLY A 338 -5.73 -31.41 -11.17
CA GLY A 338 -4.97 -30.45 -10.38
C GLY A 338 -5.63 -29.08 -10.31
N ILE A 339 -5.33 -28.36 -9.23
CA ILE A 339 -5.68 -26.95 -9.05
C ILE A 339 -4.42 -26.08 -9.04
N SER A 340 -4.51 -24.93 -9.65
CA SER A 340 -3.48 -23.90 -9.60
C SER A 340 -4.06 -22.66 -8.93
N VAL A 341 -3.45 -22.26 -7.81
CA VAL A 341 -3.87 -21.12 -7.01
C VAL A 341 -2.79 -20.04 -7.11
N VAL A 342 -3.20 -18.83 -7.47
CA VAL A 342 -2.34 -17.64 -7.52
C VAL A 342 -2.82 -16.65 -6.47
N VAL A 343 -1.94 -16.25 -5.54
CA VAL A 343 -2.29 -15.36 -4.43
C VAL A 343 -1.32 -14.19 -4.37
N LEU A 344 -1.87 -12.97 -4.34
CA LEU A 344 -1.12 -11.74 -4.12
C LEU A 344 -1.26 -11.30 -2.66
N GLY A 345 -0.12 -11.16 -1.96
CA GLY A 345 -0.11 -10.78 -0.55
C GLY A 345 -0.35 -11.97 0.40
N GLY A 346 -0.41 -11.72 1.69
CA GLY A 346 -0.58 -12.73 2.73
C GLY A 346 0.67 -13.58 3.02
N ASN A 347 0.61 -14.35 4.10
CA ASN A 347 1.69 -15.24 4.53
C ASN A 347 1.62 -16.59 3.80
N ASP A 348 2.79 -17.12 3.36
CA ASP A 348 2.85 -18.36 2.56
C ASP A 348 2.32 -19.58 3.32
N GLN A 349 2.63 -19.69 4.61
CA GLN A 349 2.20 -20.82 5.44
C GLN A 349 0.67 -20.82 5.66
N ASP A 350 0.08 -19.64 5.92
CA ASP A 350 -1.36 -19.49 6.13
C ASP A 350 -2.13 -19.78 4.84
N ILE A 351 -1.57 -19.34 3.70
CA ILE A 351 -2.13 -19.65 2.37
C ILE A 351 -2.10 -21.15 2.11
N ALA A 352 -0.95 -21.79 2.33
CA ALA A 352 -0.81 -23.23 2.11
C ALA A 352 -1.78 -24.03 3.02
N GLN A 353 -1.89 -23.65 4.29
CA GLN A 353 -2.82 -24.27 5.24
C GLN A 353 -4.28 -24.11 4.80
N THR A 354 -4.64 -22.94 4.31
CA THR A 354 -5.99 -22.64 3.84
C THR A 354 -6.33 -23.43 2.57
N ILE A 355 -5.38 -23.51 1.62
CA ILE A 355 -5.52 -24.36 0.43
C ILE A 355 -5.73 -25.81 0.85
N PHE A 356 -4.90 -26.34 1.75
CA PHE A 356 -4.99 -27.72 2.24
C PHE A 356 -6.34 -28.02 2.87
N ASN A 357 -6.85 -27.14 3.74
CA ASN A 357 -8.13 -27.29 4.41
C ASN A 357 -9.34 -27.34 3.45
N ASN A 358 -9.20 -26.70 2.28
CA ASN A 358 -10.23 -26.62 1.25
C ASN A 358 -10.00 -27.59 0.06
N LEU A 359 -8.90 -28.37 0.09
CA LEU A 359 -8.53 -29.23 -1.02
C LEU A 359 -9.39 -30.50 -1.01
N PRO A 360 -10.09 -30.85 -2.13
CA PRO A 360 -10.74 -32.15 -2.26
C PRO A 360 -9.74 -33.29 -2.22
N LEU A 361 -10.15 -34.43 -1.62
CA LEU A 361 -9.33 -35.63 -1.60
C LEU A 361 -8.97 -36.09 -3.03
N GLY A 362 -7.71 -36.34 -3.28
CA GLY A 362 -7.20 -36.80 -4.56
C GLY A 362 -6.91 -35.71 -5.59
N CYS A 363 -7.09 -34.42 -5.24
CA CYS A 363 -6.64 -33.31 -6.05
C CYS A 363 -5.16 -32.99 -5.86
N ALA A 364 -4.45 -32.74 -6.96
CA ALA A 364 -3.09 -32.21 -6.93
C ALA A 364 -3.11 -30.68 -6.85
N THR A 365 -2.09 -30.11 -6.20
CA THR A 365 -1.85 -28.67 -6.22
C THR A 365 -0.69 -28.35 -7.14
N ASP A 366 -0.81 -27.35 -7.99
CA ASP A 366 0.21 -26.89 -8.93
C ASP A 366 0.64 -25.46 -8.61
N GLY A 367 1.95 -25.23 -8.64
CA GLY A 367 2.52 -23.92 -8.38
C GLY A 367 4.03 -23.93 -8.33
N VAL A 368 4.62 -22.74 -8.24
CA VAL A 368 6.07 -22.52 -8.16
C VAL A 368 6.56 -22.60 -6.73
N LEU A 369 5.76 -22.15 -5.77
CA LEU A 369 6.05 -22.25 -4.34
C LEU A 369 5.53 -23.58 -3.80
N GLU A 370 6.25 -24.16 -2.84
CA GLU A 370 5.89 -25.42 -2.20
C GLU A 370 6.07 -25.26 -0.69
N GLU A 371 4.97 -25.29 0.06
CA GLU A 371 4.98 -25.13 1.51
C GLU A 371 4.51 -26.41 2.21
N PRO A 372 5.19 -26.85 3.29
CA PRO A 372 4.77 -28.00 4.06
C PRO A 372 3.60 -27.67 4.98
N VAL A 373 2.55 -28.46 4.92
CA VAL A 373 1.42 -28.41 5.84
C VAL A 373 1.44 -29.67 6.69
N TYR A 374 1.30 -29.48 8.01
CA TYR A 374 1.34 -30.56 9.00
C TYR A 374 -0.06 -30.89 9.46
N ASP A 375 -0.45 -32.15 9.38
CA ASP A 375 -1.69 -32.69 9.95
C ASP A 375 -1.43 -33.99 10.75
N GLU A 376 -2.47 -34.60 11.26
CA GLU A 376 -2.38 -35.85 12.01
C GLU A 376 -1.86 -37.03 11.17
N ALA A 377 -1.97 -36.98 9.85
CA ALA A 377 -1.52 -38.01 8.91
C ALA A 377 -0.06 -37.82 8.49
N GLY A 378 0.54 -36.65 8.75
CA GLY A 378 1.94 -36.36 8.42
C GLY A 378 2.16 -34.99 7.78
N VAL A 379 3.07 -34.93 6.80
CA VAL A 379 3.42 -33.69 6.10
C VAL A 379 2.94 -33.79 4.66
N THR A 380 2.08 -32.85 4.27
CA THR A 380 1.65 -32.68 2.89
C THR A 380 2.26 -31.41 2.30
N LYS A 381 2.81 -31.50 1.10
CA LYS A 381 3.37 -30.35 0.40
C LYS A 381 2.30 -29.74 -0.50
N VAL A 382 1.95 -28.50 -0.21
CA VAL A 382 0.97 -27.71 -0.97
C VAL A 382 1.71 -26.77 -1.90
N LYS A 383 1.30 -26.79 -3.18
CA LYS A 383 1.86 -25.92 -4.20
C LYS A 383 0.90 -24.81 -4.56
N PHE A 384 1.44 -23.60 -4.68
CA PHE A 384 0.72 -22.43 -5.20
C PHE A 384 1.71 -21.46 -5.85
N SER A 385 1.23 -20.36 -6.42
CA SER A 385 2.09 -19.38 -7.07
C SER A 385 1.81 -17.97 -6.55
N ARG A 386 2.83 -17.15 -6.54
CA ARG A 386 2.70 -15.71 -6.49
C ARG A 386 2.53 -15.16 -7.91
N PRO A 387 1.88 -14.01 -8.11
CA PRO A 387 1.84 -13.40 -9.42
C PRO A 387 3.25 -13.10 -9.95
N GLU A 388 3.45 -13.34 -11.22
CA GLU A 388 4.64 -12.91 -11.93
C GLU A 388 4.54 -11.40 -12.20
N VAL A 389 5.49 -10.65 -11.69
CA VAL A 389 5.54 -9.20 -11.91
C VAL A 389 6.04 -8.91 -13.32
N VAL A 390 5.27 -8.16 -14.09
CA VAL A 390 5.63 -7.70 -15.41
C VAL A 390 5.94 -6.21 -15.35
N ASP A 391 7.22 -5.88 -15.45
CA ASP A 391 7.65 -4.49 -15.50
C ASP A 391 7.21 -3.83 -16.81
N VAL A 392 6.57 -2.68 -16.68
CA VAL A 392 6.05 -1.88 -17.80
C VAL A 392 6.88 -0.62 -17.96
N VAL A 393 7.06 -0.20 -19.19
CA VAL A 393 7.72 1.07 -19.55
C VAL A 393 6.73 1.91 -20.34
N ILE A 394 6.66 3.20 -19.99
CA ILE A 394 5.79 4.18 -20.65
C ILE A 394 6.63 5.36 -21.11
N SER A 395 6.45 5.77 -22.36
CA SER A 395 7.04 6.99 -22.90
C SER A 395 5.95 7.93 -23.38
N ILE A 396 5.99 9.17 -22.89
CA ILE A 396 4.98 10.18 -23.16
C ILE A 396 5.66 11.41 -23.74
N SER A 397 5.16 11.92 -24.84
CA SER A 397 5.56 13.23 -25.36
C SER A 397 4.42 14.21 -25.12
N LEU A 398 4.70 15.30 -24.42
CA LEU A 398 3.74 16.33 -24.03
C LEU A 398 4.08 17.67 -24.67
N SER A 399 3.04 18.47 -24.94
CA SER A 399 3.15 19.93 -25.12
C SER A 399 2.52 20.61 -23.92
N ALA A 400 3.30 21.43 -23.21
CA ALA A 400 2.84 22.17 -22.03
C ALA A 400 2.47 23.60 -22.40
N ASP A 401 1.38 24.12 -21.83
CA ASP A 401 1.02 25.53 -21.90
C ASP A 401 1.41 26.30 -20.62
N SER A 402 1.04 27.57 -20.54
CA SER A 402 1.38 28.44 -19.39
C SER A 402 0.68 28.05 -18.08
N THR A 403 -0.30 27.16 -18.10
CA THR A 403 -1.03 26.68 -16.93
C THR A 403 -0.49 25.36 -16.39
N PHE A 404 0.48 24.74 -17.08
CA PHE A 404 1.10 23.49 -16.66
C PHE A 404 1.94 23.72 -15.40
N PRO A 405 1.72 22.96 -14.31
CA PRO A 405 2.49 23.11 -13.07
C PRO A 405 3.99 22.81 -13.25
N GLN A 406 4.85 23.45 -12.47
CA GLN A 406 6.29 23.17 -12.52
C GLN A 406 6.63 21.69 -12.21
N ASN A 407 5.86 21.07 -11.32
CA ASN A 407 5.95 19.64 -10.98
C ASN A 407 4.98 18.77 -11.79
N GLY A 408 4.38 19.29 -12.87
CA GLY A 408 3.33 18.61 -13.62
C GLY A 408 3.75 17.25 -14.19
N LYS A 409 5.03 17.08 -14.58
CA LYS A 409 5.55 15.79 -15.03
C LYS A 409 5.49 14.73 -13.92
N VAL A 410 5.87 15.11 -12.70
CA VAL A 410 5.84 14.20 -11.54
C VAL A 410 4.42 13.83 -11.17
N LEU A 411 3.49 14.79 -11.19
CA LEU A 411 2.06 14.52 -10.94
C LEU A 411 1.47 13.54 -11.96
N ILE A 412 1.89 13.64 -13.23
CA ILE A 412 1.49 12.67 -14.27
C ILE A 412 2.08 11.29 -13.97
N GLN A 413 3.37 11.21 -13.59
CA GLN A 413 3.99 9.94 -13.22
C GLN A 413 3.26 9.29 -12.05
N GLU A 414 2.94 10.05 -10.99
CA GLU A 414 2.18 9.56 -9.82
C GLU A 414 0.79 9.06 -10.20
N ALA A 415 0.08 9.79 -11.05
CA ALA A 415 -1.25 9.39 -11.52
C ALA A 415 -1.20 8.09 -12.32
N ILE A 416 -0.17 7.91 -13.15
CA ILE A 416 0.05 6.67 -13.93
C ILE A 416 0.39 5.51 -13.00
N VAL A 417 1.31 5.70 -12.05
CA VAL A 417 1.69 4.67 -11.08
C VAL A 417 0.45 4.22 -10.30
N ARG A 418 -0.34 5.17 -9.78
CA ARG A 418 -1.59 4.89 -9.07
C ARG A 418 -2.59 4.10 -9.92
N HIS A 419 -2.71 4.44 -11.21
CA HIS A 419 -3.59 3.71 -12.11
C HIS A 419 -3.10 2.27 -12.37
N ILE A 420 -1.80 2.07 -12.61
CA ILE A 420 -1.22 0.73 -12.80
C ILE A 420 -1.31 -0.10 -11.51
N ASP A 421 -1.03 0.49 -10.35
CA ASP A 421 -1.14 -0.19 -9.05
C ASP A 421 -2.59 -0.56 -8.67
N SER A 422 -3.58 0.06 -9.31
CA SER A 422 -5.00 -0.29 -9.13
C SER A 422 -5.46 -1.48 -9.99
N LEU A 423 -4.63 -1.99 -10.90
CA LEU A 423 -4.95 -3.13 -11.74
C LEU A 423 -4.74 -4.45 -10.99
N ASP A 424 -5.66 -5.37 -11.19
CA ASP A 424 -5.61 -6.70 -10.60
C ASP A 424 -4.74 -7.67 -11.43
N VAL A 425 -4.42 -8.82 -10.82
CA VAL A 425 -3.65 -9.89 -11.48
C VAL A 425 -4.43 -10.43 -12.69
N GLY A 426 -3.80 -10.39 -13.86
CA GLY A 426 -4.40 -10.79 -15.13
C GLY A 426 -5.14 -9.68 -15.89
N ASP A 427 -5.21 -8.49 -15.29
CA ASP A 427 -5.77 -7.34 -15.98
C ASP A 427 -4.83 -6.82 -17.06
N SER A 428 -5.35 -6.60 -18.25
CA SER A 428 -4.60 -5.99 -19.35
C SER A 428 -4.50 -4.49 -19.18
N ILE A 429 -3.34 -3.93 -19.51
CA ILE A 429 -3.18 -2.48 -19.53
C ILE A 429 -3.79 -1.97 -20.84
N VAL A 430 -4.93 -1.30 -20.71
CA VAL A 430 -5.62 -0.72 -21.85
C VAL A 430 -5.03 0.64 -22.18
N TRP A 431 -4.33 0.75 -23.31
CA TRP A 431 -3.62 1.96 -23.74
C TRP A 431 -4.48 3.23 -23.67
N SER A 432 -5.73 3.15 -24.12
CA SER A 432 -6.62 4.32 -24.12
C SER A 432 -7.05 4.79 -22.71
N LYS A 433 -7.04 3.90 -21.72
CA LYS A 433 -7.39 4.28 -20.33
C LYS A 433 -6.29 5.10 -19.66
N LEU A 434 -5.03 5.00 -20.11
CA LEU A 434 -3.92 5.77 -19.58
C LEU A 434 -4.03 7.27 -19.83
N PHE A 435 -4.83 7.68 -20.82
CA PHE A 435 -5.10 9.12 -21.02
C PHE A 435 -5.90 9.74 -19.88
N SER A 436 -6.68 8.95 -19.14
CA SER A 436 -7.45 9.46 -18.00
C SER A 436 -6.55 10.02 -16.89
N PRO A 437 -5.64 9.23 -16.30
CA PRO A 437 -4.73 9.75 -15.26
C PRO A 437 -3.81 10.86 -15.77
N ILE A 438 -3.36 10.81 -17.04
CA ILE A 438 -2.54 11.87 -17.60
C ILE A 438 -3.32 13.19 -17.68
N ASN A 439 -4.60 13.15 -18.04
CA ASN A 439 -5.46 14.34 -18.18
C ASN A 439 -5.97 14.89 -16.84
N GLU A 440 -5.72 14.24 -15.71
CA GLU A 440 -5.95 14.83 -14.38
C GLU A 440 -5.10 16.09 -14.17
N VAL A 441 -3.91 16.14 -14.77
CA VAL A 441 -3.04 17.30 -14.72
C VAL A 441 -3.38 18.26 -15.86
N LYS A 442 -3.81 19.47 -15.53
CA LYS A 442 -4.22 20.49 -16.50
C LYS A 442 -3.01 21.18 -17.15
N GLY A 443 -3.25 21.78 -18.32
CA GLY A 443 -2.23 22.59 -19.01
C GLY A 443 -1.25 21.79 -19.88
N GLN A 444 -1.61 20.57 -20.22
CA GLN A 444 -0.82 19.71 -21.10
C GLN A 444 -1.67 19.17 -22.27
N SER A 445 -1.00 18.80 -23.36
CA SER A 445 -1.56 18.04 -24.46
C SER A 445 -0.62 16.89 -24.80
N VAL A 446 -1.17 15.67 -24.86
CA VAL A 446 -0.40 14.47 -25.19
C VAL A 446 -0.19 14.39 -26.71
N ASN A 447 1.06 14.48 -27.15
CA ASN A 447 1.42 14.32 -28.56
C ASN A 447 1.57 12.84 -28.95
N SER A 448 2.18 12.05 -28.05
CA SER A 448 2.30 10.60 -28.24
C SER A 448 2.39 9.91 -26.89
N LEU A 449 1.82 8.70 -26.84
CA LEU A 449 1.86 7.79 -25.70
C LEU A 449 2.24 6.41 -26.22
N LEU A 450 3.36 5.87 -25.78
CA LEU A 450 3.85 4.55 -26.13
C LEU A 450 4.03 3.72 -24.86
N ILE A 451 3.61 2.46 -24.89
CA ILE A 451 3.72 1.54 -23.77
C ILE A 451 4.28 0.19 -24.22
N GLY A 452 4.95 -0.51 -23.34
CA GLY A 452 5.49 -1.84 -23.61
C GLY A 452 5.99 -2.52 -22.34
N LYS A 453 6.24 -3.82 -22.44
CA LYS A 453 6.95 -4.55 -21.37
C LYS A 453 8.43 -4.17 -21.43
N LYS A 454 9.07 -4.14 -20.26
CA LYS A 454 10.50 -3.80 -20.17
C LYS A 454 11.33 -4.75 -21.02
N GLY A 455 12.10 -4.18 -21.96
CA GLY A 455 12.90 -4.94 -22.93
C GLY A 455 12.20 -5.25 -24.25
N GLU A 456 10.93 -4.90 -24.42
CA GLU A 456 10.18 -5.00 -25.66
C GLU A 456 9.99 -3.64 -26.34
N PRO A 457 9.73 -3.59 -27.65
CA PRO A 457 9.44 -2.33 -28.34
C PRO A 457 8.17 -1.68 -27.81
N LEU A 458 8.23 -0.36 -27.59
CA LEU A 458 7.07 0.43 -27.16
C LEU A 458 6.09 0.62 -28.31
N THR A 459 4.81 0.45 -28.05
CA THR A 459 3.73 0.56 -29.04
C THR A 459 2.57 1.39 -28.53
N SER A 460 1.67 1.80 -29.41
CA SER A 460 0.40 2.44 -29.07
C SER A 460 -0.75 1.42 -28.94
N GLY A 461 -0.45 0.23 -28.44
CA GLY A 461 -1.40 -0.87 -28.25
C GLY A 461 -1.55 -1.28 -26.79
N ASN A 462 -2.53 -2.12 -26.51
CA ASN A 462 -2.74 -2.68 -25.18
C ASN A 462 -1.61 -3.66 -24.83
N ILE A 463 -1.33 -3.80 -23.52
CA ILE A 463 -0.45 -4.86 -23.02
C ILE A 463 -1.33 -5.92 -22.38
N ASP A 464 -1.43 -7.07 -23.05
CA ASP A 464 -2.16 -8.21 -22.53
C ASP A 464 -1.29 -8.98 -21.54
N LEU A 465 -1.87 -9.28 -20.38
CA LEU A 465 -1.24 -10.05 -19.31
C LEU A 465 -1.89 -11.43 -19.16
N ASN A 466 -1.09 -12.39 -18.77
CA ASN A 466 -1.58 -13.73 -18.44
C ASN A 466 -2.28 -13.72 -17.06
N PHE A 467 -3.11 -14.73 -16.81
CA PHE A 467 -3.90 -14.85 -15.56
C PHE A 467 -3.06 -14.86 -14.26
N ASN A 468 -1.77 -15.12 -14.36
CA ASN A 468 -0.81 -15.17 -13.25
C ASN A 468 0.16 -13.99 -13.26
N GLN A 469 -0.06 -12.99 -14.11
CA GLN A 469 0.80 -11.82 -14.25
C GLN A 469 0.13 -10.60 -13.65
N ILE A 470 0.92 -9.76 -12.98
CA ILE A 470 0.51 -8.46 -12.48
C ILE A 470 1.40 -7.38 -13.09
N PRO A 471 0.83 -6.27 -13.59
CA PRO A 471 1.65 -5.17 -14.07
C PRO A 471 2.30 -4.45 -12.90
N SER A 472 3.52 -3.99 -13.09
CA SER A 472 4.23 -3.11 -12.17
C SER A 472 4.96 -2.04 -12.96
N ILE A 473 5.00 -0.84 -12.41
CA ILE A 473 5.73 0.27 -13.00
C ILE A 473 6.43 1.05 -11.90
N SER A 474 7.70 1.35 -12.10
CA SER A 474 8.44 2.29 -11.26
C SER A 474 8.51 3.65 -11.95
N PHE A 475 8.73 4.70 -11.16
CA PHE A 475 8.82 6.07 -11.68
C PHE A 475 9.91 6.23 -12.75
N GLU A 476 11.02 5.50 -12.62
CA GLU A 476 12.14 5.50 -13.60
C GLU A 476 11.74 4.92 -14.97
N ASN A 477 10.70 4.12 -15.03
CA ASN A 477 10.20 3.51 -16.26
C ASN A 477 9.14 4.38 -16.97
N ILE A 478 8.90 5.61 -16.48
CA ILE A 478 7.99 6.60 -17.08
C ILE A 478 8.80 7.79 -17.56
N ASP A 479 9.00 7.87 -18.88
CA ASP A 479 9.69 8.97 -19.56
C ASP A 479 8.66 9.99 -20.09
N ILE A 480 8.80 11.29 -19.69
CA ILE A 480 7.88 12.39 -20.04
C ILE A 480 8.64 13.60 -20.58
#